data_7b83a1fd31bdf5e1d0877bb0c64d7e1f
#
_entry.id   7b83a1fd31bdf5e1d0877bb0c64d7e1f
#
_cell.length_a   1.000
_cell.length_b   1.000
_cell.length_c   1.000
_cell.angle_alpha   90.00
_cell.angle_beta   90.00
_cell.angle_gamma   90.00
#
_symmetry.space_group_name_H-M   'P 1'
#
loop_
_entity.id
_entity.type
_entity.pdbx_description
1 polymer ?
#
loop_
_entity_poly.entity_id
_entity_poly.type
_entity_poly.pdbx_seq_one_letter_code
_entity_poly.pdbx_strand_id
1 'polypeptide(L)'
;MERKIRVLIADDFVYLREDLTELINKQEDMEVVGTAASGSEIVELAENTDHDIVLMDIEMEQTNAGILAAEAIRDDNPDSMIIFLTAHETKEMILTAMGAGAVDYVVKGLDDEVLLTHIRSAYEGNPIMQSRVRDTVMQEYERLQKSERSLLFFIHCISNLTGAERELVKLLLQGCKVSEIADIRKVENSTVKTQIKSLLRKFGCARSKEVVSLIEELK
;
A
#
# COMPACT_ATOMS: atom_id res chain seq x y z
N MET A 1 -36.07 -7.19 18.12
CA MET A 1 -34.68 -6.99 18.63
C MET A 1 -33.85 -6.70 17.43
N GLU A 2 -33.09 -5.61 17.42
CA GLU A 2 -32.11 -5.36 16.39
C GLU A 2 -31.03 -6.43 16.48
N ARG A 3 -30.49 -6.85 15.33
CA ARG A 3 -29.39 -7.82 15.25
C ARG A 3 -28.13 -7.20 15.86
N LYS A 4 -27.51 -7.92 16.79
CA LYS A 4 -26.23 -7.49 17.36
C LYS A 4 -25.10 -7.55 16.34
N ILE A 5 -24.15 -6.63 16.46
CA ILE A 5 -22.88 -6.65 15.72
C ILE A 5 -22.05 -7.83 16.23
N ARG A 6 -21.69 -8.76 15.37
CA ARG A 6 -20.92 -9.96 15.72
C ARG A 6 -19.43 -9.72 15.44
N VAL A 7 -18.65 -9.77 16.50
CA VAL A 7 -17.24 -9.42 16.48
C VAL A 7 -16.37 -10.67 16.70
N LEU A 8 -15.40 -10.87 15.83
CA LEU A 8 -14.27 -11.76 16.07
C LEU A 8 -13.07 -10.96 16.56
N ILE A 9 -12.25 -11.55 17.44
CA ILE A 9 -11.06 -10.91 17.99
C ILE A 9 -9.85 -11.82 17.78
N ALA A 10 -8.78 -11.27 17.22
CA ALA A 10 -7.48 -11.93 17.07
C ALA A 10 -6.38 -11.10 17.70
N ASP A 11 -5.70 -11.65 18.70
CA ASP A 11 -4.57 -11.05 19.41
C ASP A 11 -3.82 -12.17 20.15
N ASP A 12 -2.50 -12.22 20.17
CA ASP A 12 -1.75 -13.27 20.86
C ASP A 12 -1.70 -13.06 22.38
N PHE A 13 -1.97 -11.82 22.84
CA PHE A 13 -1.99 -11.48 24.26
C PHE A 13 -3.34 -11.82 24.89
N VAL A 14 -3.38 -12.91 25.67
CA VAL A 14 -4.60 -13.47 26.25
C VAL A 14 -5.42 -12.46 27.06
N TYR A 15 -4.76 -11.64 27.89
CA TYR A 15 -5.44 -10.67 28.75
C TYR A 15 -6.16 -9.59 27.93
N LEU A 16 -5.55 -9.13 26.83
CA LEU A 16 -6.20 -8.15 25.96
C LEU A 16 -7.41 -8.75 25.24
N ARG A 17 -7.32 -10.02 24.80
CA ARG A 17 -8.50 -10.71 24.24
C ARG A 17 -9.64 -10.82 25.25
N GLU A 18 -9.32 -11.13 26.52
CA GLU A 18 -10.31 -11.23 27.61
C GLU A 18 -10.93 -9.85 27.89
N ASP A 19 -10.12 -8.80 28.03
CA ASP A 19 -10.57 -7.42 28.27
C ASP A 19 -11.48 -6.92 27.14
N LEU A 20 -11.08 -7.12 25.87
CA LEU A 20 -11.88 -6.74 24.71
C LEU A 20 -13.18 -7.55 24.63
N THR A 21 -13.14 -8.83 24.97
CA THR A 21 -14.34 -9.68 25.03
C THR A 21 -15.31 -9.19 26.09
N GLU A 22 -14.82 -8.84 27.28
CA GLU A 22 -15.66 -8.30 28.35
C GLU A 22 -16.23 -6.93 27.96
N LEU A 23 -15.41 -6.05 27.38
CA LEU A 23 -15.82 -4.71 26.95
C LEU A 23 -16.97 -4.78 25.93
N ILE A 24 -16.81 -5.60 24.89
CA ILE A 24 -17.79 -5.73 23.80
C ILE A 24 -19.06 -6.41 24.30
N ASN A 25 -18.95 -7.48 25.07
CA ASN A 25 -20.12 -8.22 25.57
C ASN A 25 -20.94 -7.44 26.63
N LYS A 26 -20.39 -6.38 27.22
CA LYS A 26 -21.13 -5.43 28.04
C LYS A 26 -22.08 -4.53 27.25
N GLN A 27 -21.90 -4.44 25.93
CA GLN A 27 -22.76 -3.63 25.07
C GLN A 27 -24.05 -4.39 24.72
N GLU A 28 -25.16 -3.68 24.62
CA GLU A 28 -26.44 -4.28 24.25
C GLU A 28 -26.51 -4.61 22.75
N ASP A 29 -25.77 -3.86 21.93
CA ASP A 29 -25.78 -3.88 20.48
C ASP A 29 -24.67 -4.72 19.84
N MET A 30 -23.80 -5.34 20.66
CA MET A 30 -22.65 -6.12 20.16
C MET A 30 -22.51 -7.45 20.90
N GLU A 31 -21.79 -8.39 20.29
CA GLU A 31 -21.36 -9.64 20.95
C GLU A 31 -20.09 -10.18 20.29
N VAL A 32 -19.20 -10.77 21.10
CA VAL A 32 -18.05 -11.52 20.61
C VAL A 32 -18.47 -12.93 20.28
N VAL A 33 -18.30 -13.32 19.02
CA VAL A 33 -18.70 -14.66 18.52
C VAL A 33 -17.52 -15.63 18.43
N GLY A 34 -16.30 -15.15 18.66
CA GLY A 34 -15.13 -16.00 18.76
C GLY A 34 -13.84 -15.20 18.95
N THR A 35 -12.80 -15.88 19.44
CA THR A 35 -11.47 -15.30 19.64
C THR A 35 -10.39 -16.25 19.16
N ALA A 36 -9.28 -15.71 18.66
CA ALA A 36 -8.12 -16.44 18.15
C ALA A 36 -6.83 -15.87 18.73
N ALA A 37 -5.79 -16.70 18.87
CA ALA A 37 -4.49 -16.31 19.36
C ALA A 37 -3.43 -16.21 18.25
N SER A 38 -3.80 -16.51 17.01
CA SER A 38 -2.89 -16.52 15.86
C SER A 38 -3.60 -16.20 14.56
N GLY A 39 -2.82 -15.85 13.52
CA GLY A 39 -3.34 -15.60 12.18
C GLY A 39 -4.04 -16.81 11.57
N SER A 40 -3.50 -18.02 11.75
CA SER A 40 -4.12 -19.24 11.24
C SER A 40 -5.43 -19.57 11.93
N GLU A 41 -5.52 -19.38 13.26
CA GLU A 41 -6.75 -19.61 14.01
C GLU A 41 -7.87 -18.65 13.62
N ILE A 42 -7.56 -17.36 13.41
CA ILE A 42 -8.59 -16.39 13.03
C ILE A 42 -9.12 -16.62 11.61
N VAL A 43 -8.28 -17.06 10.67
CA VAL A 43 -8.75 -17.43 9.33
C VAL A 43 -9.73 -18.59 9.40
N GLU A 44 -9.37 -19.70 10.07
CA GLU A 44 -10.26 -20.85 10.25
C GLU A 44 -11.55 -20.47 10.98
N LEU A 45 -11.46 -19.61 11.99
CA LEU A 45 -12.62 -19.14 12.76
C LEU A 45 -13.54 -18.28 11.89
N ALA A 46 -13.00 -17.39 11.07
CA ALA A 46 -13.75 -16.51 10.19
C ALA A 46 -14.52 -17.28 9.09
N GLU A 47 -13.90 -18.34 8.55
CA GLU A 47 -14.54 -19.24 7.58
C GLU A 47 -15.76 -19.99 8.17
N ASN A 48 -15.69 -20.35 9.45
CA ASN A 48 -16.68 -21.21 10.09
C ASN A 48 -17.68 -20.47 10.99
N THR A 49 -17.50 -19.16 11.16
CA THR A 49 -18.31 -18.35 12.08
C THR A 49 -18.88 -17.13 11.37
N ASP A 50 -20.18 -17.02 11.41
CA ASP A 50 -20.90 -15.87 10.88
C ASP A 50 -20.57 -14.60 11.70
N HIS A 51 -19.93 -13.62 11.11
CA HIS A 51 -19.41 -12.42 11.76
C HIS A 51 -19.59 -11.17 10.90
N ASP A 52 -19.54 -10.01 11.53
CA ASP A 52 -19.66 -8.71 10.85
C ASP A 52 -18.32 -7.96 10.85
N ILE A 53 -17.56 -8.04 11.95
CA ILE A 53 -16.30 -7.33 12.13
C ILE A 53 -15.25 -8.27 12.72
N VAL A 54 -14.01 -8.12 12.25
CA VAL A 54 -12.81 -8.75 12.84
C VAL A 54 -11.93 -7.66 13.43
N LEU A 55 -11.73 -7.68 14.76
CA LEU A 55 -10.68 -6.92 15.43
C LEU A 55 -9.40 -7.73 15.37
N MET A 56 -8.37 -7.22 14.69
CA MET A 56 -7.17 -7.96 14.35
C MET A 56 -5.91 -7.28 14.85
N ASP A 57 -5.12 -7.92 15.68
CA ASP A 57 -3.76 -7.47 15.90
C ASP A 57 -2.90 -7.70 14.65
N ILE A 58 -2.01 -6.77 14.35
CA ILE A 58 -1.07 -6.91 13.24
C ILE A 58 0.04 -7.91 13.60
N GLU A 59 0.59 -7.78 14.80
CA GLU A 59 1.72 -8.56 15.29
C GLU A 59 1.23 -9.64 16.25
N MET A 60 1.31 -10.88 15.84
CA MET A 60 0.98 -12.06 16.65
C MET A 60 2.16 -13.03 16.61
N GLU A 61 1.97 -14.28 16.23
CA GLU A 61 3.06 -15.29 16.12
C GLU A 61 4.17 -14.87 15.13
N GLN A 62 3.88 -13.93 14.24
CA GLN A 62 4.82 -13.26 13.31
C GLN A 62 4.47 -11.78 13.23
N THR A 63 5.45 -10.95 12.84
CA THR A 63 5.31 -9.49 12.75
C THR A 63 4.19 -9.02 11.80
N ASN A 64 3.81 -9.85 10.83
CA ASN A 64 2.76 -9.55 9.84
C ASN A 64 1.64 -10.59 9.81
N ALA A 65 1.50 -11.39 10.87
CA ALA A 65 0.52 -12.48 10.92
C ALA A 65 -0.90 -11.98 10.69
N GLY A 66 -1.28 -10.86 11.32
CA GLY A 66 -2.59 -10.26 11.14
C GLY A 66 -2.84 -9.73 9.73
N ILE A 67 -1.81 -9.19 9.06
CA ILE A 67 -1.91 -8.73 7.67
C ILE A 67 -2.23 -9.92 6.74
N LEU A 68 -1.45 -11.00 6.85
CA LEU A 68 -1.65 -12.20 6.03
C LEU A 68 -3.02 -12.86 6.30
N ALA A 69 -3.45 -12.87 7.57
CA ALA A 69 -4.77 -13.35 7.93
C ALA A 69 -5.89 -12.48 7.34
N ALA A 70 -5.74 -11.16 7.36
CA ALA A 70 -6.69 -10.23 6.78
C ALA A 70 -6.84 -10.43 5.26
N GLU A 71 -5.73 -10.58 4.54
CA GLU A 71 -5.72 -10.88 3.11
C GLU A 71 -6.47 -12.19 2.83
N ALA A 72 -6.16 -13.28 3.58
CA ALA A 72 -6.82 -14.57 3.42
C ALA A 72 -8.33 -14.51 3.70
N ILE A 73 -8.76 -13.83 4.78
CA ILE A 73 -10.18 -13.67 5.12
C ILE A 73 -10.91 -12.89 4.01
N ARG A 74 -10.30 -11.85 3.46
CA ARG A 74 -10.93 -11.03 2.42
C ARG A 74 -10.93 -11.68 1.04
N ASP A 75 -9.98 -12.58 0.77
CA ASP A 75 -9.98 -13.38 -0.46
C ASP A 75 -11.17 -14.35 -0.48
N ASP A 76 -11.54 -14.91 0.68
CA ASP A 76 -12.71 -15.77 0.82
C ASP A 76 -14.03 -14.99 0.97
N ASN A 77 -14.02 -13.95 1.80
CA ASN A 77 -15.17 -13.06 2.06
C ASN A 77 -14.78 -11.57 1.87
N PRO A 78 -14.93 -11.01 0.66
CA PRO A 78 -14.60 -9.60 0.38
C PRO A 78 -15.39 -8.57 1.20
N ASP A 79 -16.54 -8.94 1.74
CA ASP A 79 -17.39 -8.06 2.54
C ASP A 79 -17.00 -8.05 4.04
N SER A 80 -16.05 -8.89 4.46
CA SER A 80 -15.56 -8.92 5.84
C SER A 80 -14.90 -7.60 6.22
N MET A 81 -15.35 -6.98 7.31
CA MET A 81 -14.83 -5.71 7.80
C MET A 81 -13.73 -5.96 8.83
N ILE A 82 -12.50 -5.57 8.51
CA ILE A 82 -11.34 -5.77 9.37
C ILE A 82 -10.89 -4.42 9.94
N ILE A 83 -10.82 -4.33 11.27
CA ILE A 83 -10.25 -3.21 12.01
C ILE A 83 -8.96 -3.70 12.65
N PHE A 84 -7.83 -3.13 12.24
CA PHE A 84 -6.57 -3.45 12.88
C PHE A 84 -6.40 -2.74 14.22
N LEU A 85 -5.95 -3.51 15.21
CA LEU A 85 -5.47 -3.00 16.50
C LEU A 85 -3.95 -3.17 16.54
N THR A 86 -3.20 -2.12 16.85
CA THR A 86 -1.75 -2.17 16.88
C THR A 86 -1.15 -1.37 18.03
N ALA A 87 -0.05 -1.85 18.59
CA ALA A 87 0.72 -1.10 19.59
C ALA A 87 1.59 0.00 18.95
N HIS A 88 1.93 -0.13 17.67
CA HIS A 88 2.86 0.75 16.97
C HIS A 88 2.24 1.30 15.68
N GLU A 89 2.42 2.59 15.46
CA GLU A 89 1.90 3.29 14.29
C GLU A 89 3.06 3.82 13.44
N THR A 90 3.51 2.99 12.48
CA THR A 90 4.47 3.43 11.45
C THR A 90 3.76 3.65 10.12
N LYS A 91 4.38 4.46 9.23
CA LYS A 91 3.85 4.68 7.89
C LYS A 91 3.69 3.37 7.12
N GLU A 92 4.69 2.49 7.21
CA GLU A 92 4.68 1.20 6.52
C GLU A 92 3.56 0.30 7.01
N MET A 93 3.35 0.21 8.33
CA MET A 93 2.25 -0.60 8.91
C MET A 93 0.88 -0.08 8.47
N ILE A 94 0.67 1.25 8.49
CA ILE A 94 -0.58 1.85 8.01
C ILE A 94 -0.82 1.47 6.55
N LEU A 95 0.18 1.65 5.68
CA LEU A 95 0.03 1.38 4.25
C LEU A 95 -0.21 -0.10 3.97
N THR A 96 0.48 -0.99 4.68
CA THR A 96 0.30 -2.43 4.54
C THR A 96 -1.08 -2.87 5.03
N ALA A 97 -1.51 -2.39 6.19
CA ALA A 97 -2.84 -2.68 6.74
C ALA A 97 -3.98 -2.22 5.82
N MET A 98 -3.90 -0.98 5.34
CA MET A 98 -4.90 -0.44 4.42
C MET A 98 -4.84 -1.13 3.04
N GLY A 99 -3.64 -1.54 2.60
CA GLY A 99 -3.44 -2.35 1.39
C GLY A 99 -4.05 -3.74 1.47
N ALA A 100 -4.06 -4.37 2.65
CA ALA A 100 -4.73 -5.64 2.93
C ALA A 100 -6.27 -5.51 3.00
N GLY A 101 -6.80 -4.29 2.81
CA GLY A 101 -8.23 -4.01 2.74
C GLY A 101 -8.89 -3.78 4.11
N ALA A 102 -8.15 -3.36 5.12
CA ALA A 102 -8.73 -2.91 6.38
C ALA A 102 -9.71 -1.75 6.16
N VAL A 103 -10.81 -1.77 6.89
CA VAL A 103 -11.76 -0.65 6.90
C VAL A 103 -11.35 0.44 7.87
N ASP A 104 -10.58 0.07 8.91
CA ASP A 104 -10.09 1.01 9.92
C ASP A 104 -8.78 0.51 10.57
N TYR A 105 -8.09 1.43 11.25
CA TYR A 105 -6.81 1.20 11.91
C TYR A 105 -6.78 1.96 13.23
N VAL A 106 -6.68 1.25 14.34
CA VAL A 106 -6.80 1.78 15.69
C VAL A 106 -5.54 1.45 16.50
N VAL A 107 -4.99 2.44 17.19
CA VAL A 107 -3.84 2.23 18.10
C VAL A 107 -4.34 1.66 19.43
N LYS A 108 -3.70 0.61 19.94
CA LYS A 108 -4.01 0.00 21.24
C LYS A 108 -3.80 1.03 22.37
N GLY A 109 -4.66 0.96 23.38
CA GLY A 109 -4.62 1.86 24.53
C GLY A 109 -5.41 3.16 24.37
N LEU A 110 -6.25 3.27 23.34
CA LEU A 110 -7.30 4.27 23.29
C LEU A 110 -8.38 4.00 24.35
N ASP A 111 -9.18 5.02 24.67
CA ASP A 111 -10.34 4.87 25.53
C ASP A 111 -11.34 3.87 24.93
N ASP A 112 -11.91 3.01 25.77
CA ASP A 112 -12.87 1.95 25.41
C ASP A 112 -14.03 2.48 24.55
N GLU A 113 -14.60 3.64 24.90
CA GLU A 113 -15.68 4.28 24.14
C GLU A 113 -15.27 4.68 22.72
N VAL A 114 -14.00 5.02 22.52
CA VAL A 114 -13.46 5.34 21.19
C VAL A 114 -13.44 4.07 20.33
N LEU A 115 -12.91 2.94 20.85
CA LEU A 115 -12.89 1.67 20.13
C LEU A 115 -14.33 1.23 19.78
N LEU A 116 -15.27 1.28 20.72
CA LEU A 116 -16.66 0.94 20.48
C LEU A 116 -17.30 1.81 19.40
N THR A 117 -16.94 3.09 19.36
CA THR A 117 -17.37 4.01 18.30
C THR A 117 -16.81 3.63 16.93
N HIS A 118 -15.53 3.22 16.85
CA HIS A 118 -14.93 2.71 15.61
C HIS A 118 -15.67 1.45 15.09
N ILE A 119 -15.99 0.51 15.99
CA ILE A 119 -16.74 -0.71 15.64
C ILE A 119 -18.12 -0.36 15.06
N ARG A 120 -18.90 0.50 15.76
CA ARG A 120 -20.24 0.92 15.29
C ARG A 120 -20.18 1.62 13.93
N SER A 121 -19.29 2.58 13.81
CA SER A 121 -19.13 3.36 12.57
C SER A 121 -18.70 2.49 11.39
N ALA A 122 -17.83 1.51 11.59
CA ALA A 122 -17.46 0.55 10.57
C ALA A 122 -18.66 -0.31 10.14
N TYR A 123 -19.41 -0.83 11.10
CA TYR A 123 -20.62 -1.62 10.82
C TYR A 123 -21.70 -0.83 10.05
N GLU A 124 -21.83 0.47 10.33
CA GLU A 124 -22.74 1.38 9.63
C GLU A 124 -22.24 1.77 8.22
N GLY A 125 -21.06 1.28 7.81
CA GLY A 125 -20.45 1.62 6.53
C GLY A 125 -19.80 3.02 6.46
N ASN A 126 -19.56 3.63 7.63
CA ASN A 126 -18.92 4.95 7.77
C ASN A 126 -17.69 4.88 8.70
N PRO A 127 -16.65 4.09 8.37
CA PRO A 127 -15.50 3.92 9.24
C PRO A 127 -14.82 5.25 9.57
N ILE A 128 -14.39 5.39 10.82
CA ILE A 128 -13.71 6.58 11.33
C ILE A 128 -12.22 6.43 11.04
N MET A 129 -11.78 6.96 9.90
CA MET A 129 -10.34 6.97 9.59
C MET A 129 -9.68 8.15 10.29
N GLN A 130 -8.76 7.88 11.21
CA GLN A 130 -7.97 8.93 11.88
C GLN A 130 -7.22 9.77 10.84
N SER A 131 -7.07 11.08 11.12
CA SER A 131 -6.45 12.03 10.18
C SER A 131 -5.06 11.56 9.71
N ARG A 132 -4.25 11.03 10.63
CA ARG A 132 -2.91 10.52 10.31
C ARG A 132 -2.93 9.34 9.33
N VAL A 133 -3.85 8.40 9.52
CA VAL A 133 -4.02 7.24 8.61
C VAL A 133 -4.43 7.74 7.23
N ARG A 134 -5.46 8.58 7.16
CA ARG A 134 -5.95 9.18 5.93
C ARG A 134 -4.85 9.94 5.19
N ASP A 135 -4.13 10.83 5.89
CA ASP A 135 -3.09 11.67 5.30
C ASP A 135 -1.92 10.81 4.78
N THR A 136 -1.57 9.74 5.50
CA THR A 136 -0.55 8.78 5.08
C THR A 136 -0.94 8.06 3.78
N VAL A 137 -2.18 7.55 3.70
CA VAL A 137 -2.71 6.87 2.51
C VAL A 137 -2.81 7.83 1.32
N MET A 138 -3.30 9.06 1.54
CA MET A 138 -3.41 10.06 0.48
C MET A 138 -2.06 10.48 -0.09
N GLN A 139 -1.05 10.69 0.77
CA GLN A 139 0.32 11.01 0.32
C GLN A 139 0.91 9.87 -0.52
N GLU A 140 0.70 8.61 -0.11
CA GLU A 140 1.18 7.46 -0.88
C GLU A 140 0.45 7.31 -2.21
N TYR A 141 -0.87 7.53 -2.24
CA TYR A 141 -1.65 7.55 -3.47
C TYR A 141 -1.14 8.61 -4.45
N GLU A 142 -0.87 9.84 -3.98
CA GLU A 142 -0.31 10.91 -4.82
C GLU A 142 1.09 10.54 -5.35
N ARG A 143 1.93 9.90 -4.51
CA ARG A 143 3.26 9.41 -4.91
C ARG A 143 3.17 8.38 -6.02
N LEU A 144 2.27 7.39 -5.87
CA LEU A 144 2.05 6.34 -6.86
C LEU A 144 1.50 6.89 -8.18
N GLN A 145 0.54 7.79 -8.13
CA GLN A 145 -0.01 8.47 -9.31
C GLN A 145 1.06 9.25 -10.08
N LYS A 146 1.94 9.96 -9.36
CA LYS A 146 3.05 10.69 -9.97
C LYS A 146 4.05 9.73 -10.63
N SER A 147 4.36 8.62 -9.97
CA SER A 147 5.24 7.56 -10.49
C SER A 147 4.65 6.93 -11.75
N GLU A 148 3.38 6.56 -11.74
CA GLU A 148 2.68 5.97 -12.88
C GLU A 148 2.68 6.91 -14.11
N ARG A 149 2.35 8.18 -13.92
CA ARG A 149 2.38 9.19 -14.99
C ARG A 149 3.76 9.34 -15.58
N SER A 150 4.79 9.33 -14.74
CA SER A 150 6.19 9.41 -15.18
C SER A 150 6.58 8.18 -16.00
N LEU A 151 6.16 6.99 -15.57
CA LEU A 151 6.40 5.74 -16.28
C LEU A 151 5.70 5.70 -17.65
N LEU A 152 4.41 6.07 -17.71
CA LEU A 152 3.66 6.13 -18.96
C LEU A 152 4.25 7.14 -19.94
N PHE A 153 4.64 8.32 -19.46
CA PHE A 153 5.34 9.32 -20.26
C PHE A 153 6.65 8.77 -20.83
N PHE A 154 7.41 8.07 -20.00
CA PHE A 154 8.68 7.48 -20.40
C PHE A 154 8.51 6.37 -21.45
N ILE A 155 7.54 5.45 -21.25
CA ILE A 155 7.20 4.41 -22.24
C ILE A 155 6.81 5.06 -23.57
N HIS A 156 6.03 6.11 -23.53
CA HIS A 156 5.66 6.87 -24.73
C HIS A 156 6.90 7.46 -25.42
N CYS A 157 7.83 8.06 -24.69
CA CYS A 157 9.07 8.60 -25.24
C CYS A 157 9.91 7.53 -25.93
N ILE A 158 10.10 6.36 -25.28
CA ILE A 158 10.88 5.24 -25.85
C ILE A 158 10.21 4.67 -27.10
N SER A 159 8.90 4.46 -27.06
CA SER A 159 8.15 3.90 -28.19
C SER A 159 8.25 4.77 -29.45
N ASN A 160 8.39 6.08 -29.28
CA ASN A 160 8.50 7.06 -30.34
C ASN A 160 9.92 7.41 -30.76
N LEU A 161 10.94 6.67 -30.27
CA LEU A 161 12.31 6.86 -30.74
C LEU A 161 12.51 6.29 -32.15
N THR A 162 13.13 7.08 -33.00
CA THR A 162 13.65 6.61 -34.29
C THR A 162 14.82 5.64 -34.09
N GLY A 163 15.18 4.86 -35.10
CA GLY A 163 16.34 3.96 -35.06
C GLY A 163 17.64 4.70 -34.70
N ALA A 164 17.86 5.89 -35.25
CA ALA A 164 19.03 6.73 -34.98
C ALA A 164 19.05 7.26 -33.53
N GLU A 165 17.87 7.60 -32.96
CA GLU A 165 17.74 8.03 -31.57
C GLU A 165 17.95 6.88 -30.59
N ARG A 166 17.48 5.66 -30.91
CA ARG A 166 17.73 4.45 -30.09
C ARG A 166 19.21 4.13 -30.01
N GLU A 167 19.93 4.23 -31.15
CA GLU A 167 21.36 4.04 -31.18
C GLU A 167 22.10 5.08 -30.35
N LEU A 168 21.69 6.37 -30.46
CA LEU A 168 22.24 7.46 -29.66
C LEU A 168 22.02 7.21 -28.15
N VAL A 169 20.82 6.78 -27.73
CA VAL A 169 20.53 6.44 -26.33
C VAL A 169 21.43 5.31 -25.84
N LYS A 170 21.63 4.24 -26.64
CA LYS A 170 22.55 3.15 -26.29
C LYS A 170 23.97 3.64 -26.01
N LEU A 171 24.50 4.51 -26.88
CA LEU A 171 25.85 5.05 -26.71
C LEU A 171 25.96 5.99 -25.50
N LEU A 172 24.91 6.77 -25.20
CA LEU A 172 24.84 7.60 -23.99
C LEU A 172 24.82 6.75 -22.71
N LEU A 173 24.07 5.62 -22.70
CA LEU A 173 24.05 4.66 -21.59
C LEU A 173 25.40 3.98 -21.36
N GLN A 174 26.22 3.82 -22.42
CA GLN A 174 27.60 3.32 -22.33
C GLN A 174 28.58 4.40 -21.84
N GLY A 175 28.13 5.62 -21.56
CA GLY A 175 28.94 6.72 -21.09
C GLY A 175 29.77 7.42 -22.17
N CYS A 176 29.50 7.15 -23.46
CA CYS A 176 30.25 7.75 -24.57
C CYS A 176 30.09 9.26 -24.61
N LYS A 177 31.20 9.97 -24.86
CA LYS A 177 31.23 11.42 -25.09
C LYS A 177 30.77 11.75 -26.51
N VAL A 178 30.36 13.00 -26.72
CA VAL A 178 29.89 13.48 -28.04
C VAL A 178 30.90 13.20 -29.18
N SER A 179 32.18 13.36 -28.93
CA SER A 179 33.24 13.05 -29.92
C SER A 179 33.31 11.57 -30.26
N GLU A 180 33.25 10.70 -29.26
CA GLU A 180 33.26 9.24 -29.41
C GLU A 180 32.00 8.75 -30.17
N ILE A 181 30.84 9.31 -29.86
CA ILE A 181 29.59 9.02 -30.59
C ILE A 181 29.70 9.47 -32.07
N ALA A 182 30.32 10.63 -32.33
CA ALA A 182 30.50 11.14 -33.66
C ALA A 182 31.42 10.22 -34.48
N ASP A 183 32.53 9.77 -33.89
CA ASP A 183 33.48 8.84 -34.50
C ASP A 183 32.82 7.45 -34.78
N ILE A 184 32.10 6.88 -33.81
CA ILE A 184 31.42 5.59 -33.96
C ILE A 184 30.39 5.66 -35.08
N ARG A 185 29.61 6.73 -35.14
CA ARG A 185 28.51 6.89 -36.11
C ARG A 185 28.96 7.53 -37.42
N LYS A 186 30.24 7.90 -37.55
CA LYS A 186 30.83 8.56 -38.73
C LYS A 186 30.05 9.82 -39.15
N VAL A 187 29.76 10.67 -38.19
CA VAL A 187 29.07 11.96 -38.38
C VAL A 187 29.82 13.08 -37.66
N GLU A 188 29.49 14.33 -37.96
CA GLU A 188 30.10 15.46 -37.28
C GLU A 188 29.59 15.65 -35.85
N ASN A 189 30.39 16.20 -34.95
CA ASN A 189 30.04 16.56 -33.59
C ASN A 189 28.79 17.48 -33.50
N SER A 190 28.63 18.37 -34.47
CA SER A 190 27.47 19.27 -34.63
C SER A 190 26.18 18.49 -34.81
N THR A 191 26.19 17.40 -35.59
CA THR A 191 25.05 16.51 -35.85
C THR A 191 24.68 15.78 -34.57
N VAL A 192 25.65 15.21 -33.85
CA VAL A 192 25.39 14.52 -32.57
C VAL A 192 24.77 15.48 -31.55
N LYS A 193 25.32 16.71 -31.41
CA LYS A 193 24.74 17.74 -30.51
C LYS A 193 23.29 18.07 -30.84
N THR A 194 22.96 18.20 -32.14
CA THR A 194 21.62 18.49 -32.60
C THR A 194 20.67 17.34 -32.29
N GLN A 195 21.11 16.08 -32.49
CA GLN A 195 20.32 14.89 -32.16
C GLN A 195 20.12 14.75 -30.65
N ILE A 196 21.16 15.02 -29.83
CA ILE A 196 20.99 15.05 -28.36
C ILE A 196 19.96 16.12 -27.96
N LYS A 197 20.02 17.32 -28.54
CA LYS A 197 19.05 18.39 -28.26
C LYS A 197 17.63 17.97 -28.60
N SER A 198 17.42 17.26 -29.71
CA SER A 198 16.13 16.72 -30.11
C SER A 198 15.62 15.64 -29.10
N LEU A 199 16.53 14.75 -28.70
CA LEU A 199 16.28 13.71 -27.72
C LEU A 199 15.86 14.31 -26.36
N LEU A 200 16.63 15.30 -25.87
CA LEU A 200 16.33 16.00 -24.61
C LEU A 200 14.94 16.64 -24.62
N ARG A 201 14.55 17.25 -25.75
CA ARG A 201 13.20 17.83 -25.91
C ARG A 201 12.09 16.77 -25.84
N LYS A 202 12.31 15.58 -26.41
CA LYS A 202 11.36 14.45 -26.35
C LYS A 202 11.16 13.94 -24.93
N PHE A 203 12.25 13.85 -24.15
CA PHE A 203 12.22 13.39 -22.77
C PHE A 203 11.92 14.48 -21.74
N GLY A 204 11.76 15.74 -22.17
CA GLY A 204 11.56 16.86 -21.25
C GLY A 204 12.73 17.14 -20.32
N CYS A 205 13.95 16.70 -20.71
CA CYS A 205 15.16 16.81 -19.90
C CYS A 205 16.02 18.00 -20.34
N ALA A 206 16.80 18.56 -19.41
CA ALA A 206 17.75 19.62 -19.70
C ALA A 206 19.14 19.09 -20.07
N ARG A 207 19.51 17.89 -19.59
CA ARG A 207 20.86 17.30 -19.76
C ARG A 207 20.77 15.82 -20.12
N SER A 208 21.73 15.35 -20.91
CA SER A 208 21.80 13.93 -21.32
C SER A 208 21.95 12.96 -20.15
N LYS A 209 22.59 13.37 -19.05
CA LYS A 209 22.68 12.57 -17.83
C LYS A 209 21.31 12.30 -17.21
N GLU A 210 20.37 13.22 -17.32
CA GLU A 210 19.01 13.04 -16.81
C GLU A 210 18.26 11.97 -17.61
N VAL A 211 18.44 11.91 -18.93
CA VAL A 211 17.88 10.83 -19.78
C VAL A 211 18.50 9.49 -19.40
N VAL A 212 19.80 9.43 -19.15
CA VAL A 212 20.48 8.20 -18.70
C VAL A 212 19.94 7.74 -17.36
N SER A 213 19.86 8.63 -16.37
CA SER A 213 19.33 8.34 -15.03
C SER A 213 17.91 7.80 -15.09
N LEU A 214 17.01 8.45 -15.86
CA LEU A 214 15.63 8.02 -16.07
C LEU A 214 15.54 6.60 -16.66
N ILE A 215 16.45 6.23 -17.55
CA ILE A 215 16.47 4.89 -18.15
C ILE A 215 17.04 3.84 -17.19
N GLU A 216 18.00 4.22 -16.35
CA GLU A 216 18.60 3.31 -15.36
C GLU A 216 17.67 3.02 -14.17
N GLU A 217 16.87 3.99 -13.76
CA GLU A 217 15.85 3.81 -12.70
C GLU A 217 14.71 2.84 -13.07
N LEU A 218 14.59 2.50 -14.36
CA LEU A 218 13.53 1.61 -14.88
C LEU A 218 14.05 0.22 -15.28
N LYS A 219 15.31 -0.10 -14.99
CA LYS A 219 15.89 -1.44 -15.17
C LYS A 219 15.73 -2.29 -13.93
#